data_4fa090f97795b5dd95af6440c5b31fab
#
_entry.id   4fa090f97795b5dd95af6440c5b31fab
#
_cell.length_a   1.000
_cell.length_b   1.000
_cell.length_c   1.000
_cell.angle_alpha   90.00
_cell.angle_beta   90.00
_cell.angle_gamma   90.00
#
_symmetry.space_group_name_H-M   'P 1'
#
loop_
_entity.id
_entity.type
_entity.pdbx_description
1 polymer ?
#
loop_
_entity_poly.entity_id
_entity_poly.type
_entity_poly.pdbx_seq_one_letter_code
_entity_poly.pdbx_strand_id
1 'polypeptide(L)'
;LYEKNNLIDLLNMASGDQKYLNEFTGKTGFFINDKNASFEYETSTIRMSVLNYLKGSEKSKAKYNYNGFVPQLLLNYTVYKTGDDFKKILNKIFQDKVKIKHSVFMGKIKGRVEEHGVYHPMVRMTRFDYLRLAKAIMDDYQNDTCVGKYLKEIHKRRIPKRYNENKNEPEFNRTKSYGGFFHMDYPGLRNRVVFGFGGYGGNAILIDVENSRIIVLNSLHYNN
;
A
#
# COMPACT_ATOMS: atom_id res chain seq x y z
N LEU A 1 -13.84 2.27 -11.82
CA LEU A 1 -13.13 1.21 -11.06
C LEU A 1 -14.06 0.03 -10.74
N TYR A 2 -15.30 0.28 -10.37
CA TYR A 2 -16.22 -0.75 -9.87
C TYR A 2 -16.90 -1.61 -10.95
N GLU A 3 -16.86 -1.22 -12.20
CA GLU A 3 -17.49 -2.00 -13.27
C GLU A 3 -16.81 -3.34 -13.52
N LYS A 4 -15.50 -3.41 -13.37
CA LYS A 4 -14.69 -4.60 -13.64
C LYS A 4 -14.19 -5.29 -12.36
N ASN A 5 -13.87 -4.52 -11.33
CA ASN A 5 -13.34 -5.01 -10.07
C ASN A 5 -13.92 -4.25 -8.89
N ASN A 6 -14.26 -4.95 -7.83
CA ASN A 6 -14.61 -4.35 -6.56
C ASN A 6 -13.36 -3.79 -5.87
N LEU A 7 -13.54 -2.83 -4.98
CA LEU A 7 -12.43 -2.27 -4.20
C LEU A 7 -11.66 -3.35 -3.42
N ILE A 8 -12.37 -4.32 -2.87
CA ILE A 8 -11.74 -5.42 -2.12
C ILE A 8 -10.88 -6.31 -3.02
N ASP A 9 -11.26 -6.52 -4.28
CA ASP A 9 -10.44 -7.29 -5.23
C ASP A 9 -9.14 -6.56 -5.55
N LEU A 10 -9.18 -5.24 -5.69
CA LEU A 10 -7.99 -4.41 -5.88
C LEU A 10 -7.08 -4.45 -4.63
N LEU A 11 -7.66 -4.28 -3.45
CA LEU A 11 -6.92 -4.35 -2.18
C LEU A 11 -6.29 -5.73 -1.93
N ASN A 12 -6.90 -6.79 -2.44
CA ASN A 12 -6.40 -8.14 -2.35
C ASN A 12 -5.46 -8.53 -3.50
N MET A 13 -5.11 -7.60 -4.40
CA MET A 13 -4.32 -7.91 -5.60
C MET A 13 -4.96 -9.01 -6.47
N ALA A 14 -6.29 -9.02 -6.58
CA ALA A 14 -7.07 -9.99 -7.34
C ALA A 14 -7.76 -9.36 -8.56
N SER A 15 -7.15 -8.35 -9.14
CA SER A 15 -7.75 -7.52 -10.19
C SER A 15 -7.66 -8.12 -11.60
N GLY A 16 -7.17 -9.36 -11.76
CA GLY A 16 -6.92 -9.96 -13.07
C GLY A 16 -5.70 -9.36 -13.77
N ASP A 17 -5.48 -9.73 -15.03
CA ASP A 17 -4.36 -9.23 -15.79
C ASP A 17 -4.56 -7.75 -16.15
N GLN A 18 -3.55 -6.95 -15.85
CA GLN A 18 -3.55 -5.52 -16.08
C GLN A 18 -2.64 -5.20 -17.25
N LYS A 19 -3.22 -4.70 -18.33
CA LYS A 19 -2.44 -4.05 -19.38
C LYS A 19 -2.18 -2.61 -18.97
N TYR A 20 -1.03 -2.39 -18.40
CA TYR A 20 -0.62 -1.08 -17.96
C TYR A 20 0.23 -0.40 -19.02
N LEU A 21 -0.24 0.73 -19.49
CA LEU A 21 0.58 1.64 -20.29
C LEU A 21 1.37 2.53 -19.35
N ASN A 22 2.60 2.14 -19.09
CA ASN A 22 3.50 2.95 -18.29
C ASN A 22 4.04 4.11 -19.16
N GLU A 23 3.35 5.23 -19.11
CA GLU A 23 3.76 6.45 -19.82
C GLU A 23 4.62 7.40 -18.96
N PHE A 24 4.94 6.99 -17.74
CA PHE A 24 5.64 7.83 -16.79
C PHE A 24 7.14 7.59 -16.81
N THR A 25 7.90 8.67 -16.88
CA THR A 25 9.34 8.65 -16.85
C THR A 25 9.86 9.39 -15.61
N GLY A 26 10.92 8.85 -15.02
CA GLY A 26 11.56 9.46 -13.85
C GLY A 26 10.76 9.29 -12.55
N LYS A 27 11.46 9.48 -11.44
CA LYS A 27 10.90 9.41 -10.09
C LYS A 27 11.34 10.64 -9.31
N THR A 28 10.42 11.22 -8.60
CA THR A 28 10.65 12.34 -7.70
C THR A 28 9.82 12.11 -6.43
N GLY A 29 9.72 13.09 -5.55
CA GLY A 29 8.88 12.97 -4.37
C GLY A 29 8.95 14.22 -3.51
N PHE A 30 8.28 14.19 -2.39
CA PHE A 30 8.21 15.27 -1.43
C PHE A 30 8.19 14.74 0.01
N PHE A 31 8.53 15.60 0.96
CA PHE A 31 8.39 15.26 2.37
C PHE A 31 6.99 15.68 2.86
N ILE A 32 6.29 14.75 3.49
CA ILE A 32 4.91 14.97 3.97
C ILE A 32 4.83 16.10 4.98
N ASN A 33 5.84 16.22 5.84
CA ASN A 33 5.93 17.26 6.86
C ASN A 33 6.63 18.55 6.39
N ASP A 34 6.97 18.66 5.11
CA ASP A 34 7.46 19.91 4.53
C ASP A 34 6.29 20.88 4.30
N LYS A 35 6.31 22.00 4.98
CA LYS A 35 5.27 23.04 4.85
C LYS A 35 5.25 23.67 3.45
N ASN A 36 6.39 23.66 2.75
CA ASN A 36 6.55 24.22 1.41
C ASN A 36 6.35 23.17 0.30
N ALA A 37 6.10 21.90 0.64
CA ALA A 37 5.88 20.87 -0.35
C ALA A 37 4.67 21.20 -1.21
N SER A 38 4.87 21.24 -2.53
CA SER A 38 3.79 21.34 -3.49
C SER A 38 3.00 20.02 -3.51
N PHE A 39 1.69 20.15 -3.35
CA PHE A 39 0.74 19.04 -3.49
C PHE A 39 0.00 19.14 -4.81
N GLU A 40 0.53 19.88 -5.76
CA GLU A 40 -0.03 19.93 -7.09
C GLU A 40 -0.08 18.54 -7.70
N TYR A 41 -1.21 18.21 -8.22
CA TYR A 41 -1.47 16.99 -8.96
C TYR A 41 -2.21 17.33 -10.23
N GLU A 42 -1.91 16.58 -11.25
CA GLU A 42 -2.55 16.79 -12.54
C GLU A 42 -3.76 15.86 -12.67
N THR A 43 -4.93 16.45 -12.51
CA THR A 43 -6.21 15.73 -12.53
C THR A 43 -6.43 14.98 -13.85
N SER A 44 -5.98 15.54 -14.97
CA SER A 44 -6.12 14.91 -16.29
C SER A 44 -5.26 13.64 -16.38
N THR A 45 -4.03 13.68 -15.88
CA THR A 45 -3.15 12.49 -15.85
C THR A 45 -3.71 11.38 -14.96
N ILE A 46 -4.21 11.73 -13.78
CA ILE A 46 -4.86 10.75 -12.89
C ILE A 46 -6.10 10.17 -13.57
N ARG A 47 -6.92 11.02 -14.17
CA ARG A 47 -8.11 10.60 -14.92
C ARG A 47 -7.75 9.67 -16.07
N MET A 48 -6.73 10.01 -16.86
CA MET A 48 -6.24 9.17 -17.95
C MET A 48 -5.74 7.81 -17.46
N SER A 49 -5.01 7.76 -16.36
CA SER A 49 -4.57 6.51 -15.74
C SER A 49 -5.75 5.63 -15.33
N VAL A 50 -6.78 6.21 -14.73
CA VAL A 50 -8.02 5.50 -14.35
C VAL A 50 -8.77 5.01 -15.59
N LEU A 51 -8.90 5.83 -16.61
CA LEU A 51 -9.58 5.46 -17.88
C LEU A 51 -8.83 4.35 -18.61
N ASN A 52 -7.50 4.42 -18.67
CA ASN A 52 -6.68 3.38 -19.30
C ASN A 52 -6.80 2.05 -18.53
N TYR A 53 -6.85 2.10 -17.19
CA TYR A 53 -7.16 0.95 -16.38
C TYR A 53 -8.53 0.35 -16.75
N LEU A 54 -9.58 1.16 -16.80
CA LEU A 54 -10.93 0.68 -17.11
C LEU A 54 -11.02 0.06 -18.51
N LYS A 55 -10.29 0.58 -19.49
CA LYS A 55 -10.26 0.05 -20.85
C LYS A 55 -9.48 -1.26 -20.97
N GLY A 56 -8.32 -1.33 -20.30
CA GLY A 56 -7.37 -2.43 -20.46
C GLY A 56 -7.50 -3.58 -19.49
N SER A 57 -8.26 -3.40 -18.40
CA SER A 57 -8.30 -4.37 -17.31
C SER A 57 -9.33 -5.46 -17.55
N GLU A 58 -8.96 -6.69 -17.22
CA GLU A 58 -9.89 -7.80 -17.14
C GLU A 58 -10.67 -7.78 -15.82
N LYS A 59 -11.82 -8.46 -15.82
CA LYS A 59 -12.60 -8.69 -14.61
C LYS A 59 -11.80 -9.53 -13.61
N SER A 60 -11.96 -9.27 -12.32
CA SER A 60 -11.35 -10.06 -11.25
C SER A 60 -11.66 -11.55 -11.42
N LYS A 61 -10.62 -12.36 -11.22
CA LYS A 61 -10.72 -13.84 -11.20
C LYS A 61 -10.66 -14.38 -9.76
N ALA A 62 -10.77 -13.50 -8.75
CA ALA A 62 -10.60 -13.84 -7.32
C ALA A 62 -9.29 -14.59 -7.02
N LYS A 63 -8.27 -14.36 -7.84
CA LYS A 63 -6.95 -15.00 -7.75
C LYS A 63 -5.90 -13.95 -7.43
N TYR A 64 -5.07 -14.21 -6.43
CA TYR A 64 -3.94 -13.35 -6.12
C TYR A 64 -2.96 -13.26 -7.31
N ASN A 65 -2.70 -12.05 -7.73
CA ASN A 65 -1.67 -11.70 -8.71
C ASN A 65 -1.06 -10.34 -8.33
N TYR A 66 0.14 -10.36 -7.74
CA TYR A 66 0.79 -9.14 -7.30
C TYR A 66 1.06 -8.21 -8.47
N ASN A 67 0.57 -7.00 -8.36
CA ASN A 67 0.75 -5.98 -9.38
C ASN A 67 1.05 -4.62 -8.72
N GLY A 68 2.25 -4.11 -8.93
CA GLY A 68 2.69 -2.82 -8.38
C GLY A 68 1.90 -1.61 -8.87
N PHE A 69 1.14 -1.76 -9.96
CA PHE A 69 0.26 -0.71 -10.46
C PHE A 69 -0.97 -0.48 -9.59
N VAL A 70 -1.53 -1.54 -8.99
CA VAL A 70 -2.77 -1.43 -8.20
C VAL A 70 -2.65 -0.45 -7.02
N PRO A 71 -1.58 -0.49 -6.20
CA PRO A 71 -1.39 0.51 -5.15
C PRO A 71 -1.30 1.94 -5.69
N GLN A 72 -0.63 2.12 -6.82
CA GLN A 72 -0.53 3.42 -7.48
C GLN A 72 -1.90 3.92 -7.95
N LEU A 73 -2.69 3.05 -8.58
CA LEU A 73 -4.04 3.36 -9.01
C LEU A 73 -4.92 3.82 -7.84
N LEU A 74 -4.93 3.06 -6.76
CA LEU A 74 -5.77 3.38 -5.58
C LEU A 74 -5.32 4.66 -4.89
N LEU A 75 -4.01 4.88 -4.77
CA LEU A 75 -3.49 6.13 -4.22
C LEU A 75 -3.93 7.34 -5.05
N ASN A 76 -3.75 7.27 -6.37
CA ASN A 76 -4.13 8.38 -7.26
C ASN A 76 -5.65 8.56 -7.35
N TYR A 77 -6.42 7.49 -7.27
CA TYR A 77 -7.86 7.59 -7.15
C TYR A 77 -8.28 8.31 -5.84
N THR A 78 -7.60 8.04 -4.74
CA THR A 78 -7.82 8.75 -3.48
C THR A 78 -7.49 10.23 -3.63
N VAL A 79 -6.35 10.58 -4.23
CA VAL A 79 -5.98 11.97 -4.53
C VAL A 79 -7.06 12.65 -5.38
N TYR A 80 -7.50 11.99 -6.44
CA TYR A 80 -8.56 12.52 -7.31
C TYR A 80 -9.87 12.79 -6.57
N LYS A 81 -10.24 11.90 -5.64
CA LYS A 81 -11.49 12.04 -4.87
C LYS A 81 -11.41 13.07 -3.76
N THR A 82 -10.25 13.28 -3.19
CA THR A 82 -10.05 14.17 -2.04
C THR A 82 -9.55 15.56 -2.43
N GLY A 83 -8.95 15.68 -3.60
CA GLY A 83 -8.41 16.97 -4.07
C GLY A 83 -7.48 17.60 -3.05
N ASP A 84 -7.69 18.85 -2.75
CA ASP A 84 -6.88 19.65 -1.79
C ASP A 84 -6.91 19.12 -0.36
N ASP A 85 -7.92 18.31 -0.02
CA ASP A 85 -7.99 17.67 1.29
C ASP A 85 -6.99 16.52 1.46
N PHE A 86 -6.36 16.04 0.37
CA PHE A 86 -5.37 14.97 0.46
C PHE A 86 -4.23 15.29 1.42
N LYS A 87 -3.69 16.51 1.35
CA LYS A 87 -2.67 16.99 2.30
C LYS A 87 -3.14 16.96 3.74
N LYS A 88 -4.36 17.42 3.99
CA LYS A 88 -4.97 17.41 5.33
C LYS A 88 -5.12 15.97 5.84
N ILE A 89 -5.51 15.04 4.96
CA ILE A 89 -5.64 13.62 5.28
C ILE A 89 -4.27 13.04 5.64
N LEU A 90 -3.22 13.30 4.85
CA LEU A 90 -1.87 12.85 5.15
C LEU A 90 -1.38 13.38 6.51
N ASN A 91 -1.57 14.68 6.77
CA ASN A 91 -1.19 15.28 8.04
C ASN A 91 -1.96 14.63 9.21
N LYS A 92 -3.26 14.48 9.09
CA LYS A 92 -4.09 13.83 10.11
C LYS A 92 -3.62 12.41 10.42
N ILE A 93 -3.23 11.65 9.39
CA ILE A 93 -2.72 10.28 9.58
C ILE A 93 -1.33 10.31 10.19
N PHE A 94 -0.37 11.00 9.57
CA PHE A 94 1.03 10.89 9.95
C PHE A 94 1.39 11.74 11.17
N GLN A 95 0.84 12.95 11.31
CA GLN A 95 1.15 13.84 12.43
C GLN A 95 0.28 13.54 13.64
N ASP A 96 -1.04 13.51 13.47
CA ASP A 96 -1.95 13.47 14.61
C ASP A 96 -2.12 12.06 15.14
N LYS A 97 -2.26 11.06 14.25
CA LYS A 97 -2.53 9.68 14.63
C LYS A 97 -1.25 8.88 14.85
N VAL A 98 -0.37 8.81 13.85
CA VAL A 98 0.89 8.05 13.91
C VAL A 98 1.93 8.75 14.78
N LYS A 99 1.86 10.08 14.88
CA LYS A 99 2.80 10.93 15.64
C LYS A 99 4.24 10.73 15.21
N ILE A 100 4.47 10.80 13.90
CA ILE A 100 5.82 10.70 13.33
C ILE A 100 6.74 11.76 13.92
N LYS A 101 8.02 11.41 14.06
CA LYS A 101 9.05 12.32 14.63
C LYS A 101 10.05 12.81 13.60
N HIS A 102 10.15 12.13 12.46
CA HIS A 102 11.12 12.42 11.41
C HIS A 102 10.40 12.66 10.09
N SER A 103 11.14 13.18 9.12
CA SER A 103 10.61 13.43 7.78
C SER A 103 10.18 12.15 7.10
N VAL A 104 9.00 12.18 6.50
CA VAL A 104 8.45 11.08 5.70
C VAL A 104 8.44 11.51 4.24
N PHE A 105 9.15 10.76 3.41
CA PHE A 105 9.20 11.01 1.98
C PHE A 105 8.12 10.19 1.27
N MET A 106 7.36 10.82 0.39
CA MET A 106 6.39 10.19 -0.49
C MET A 106 6.82 10.31 -1.95
N GLY A 107 6.81 9.20 -2.66
CA GLY A 107 7.21 9.14 -4.05
C GLY A 107 6.21 9.80 -4.99
N LYS A 108 6.75 10.34 -6.09
CA LYS A 108 5.98 10.86 -7.21
C LYS A 108 6.64 10.38 -8.50
N ILE A 109 5.87 10.02 -9.51
CA ILE A 109 6.38 9.67 -10.83
C ILE A 109 6.05 10.84 -11.75
N LYS A 110 7.05 11.35 -12.45
CA LYS A 110 6.86 12.40 -13.46
C LYS A 110 6.08 11.86 -14.65
N GLY A 111 5.17 12.67 -15.16
CA GLY A 111 4.54 12.43 -16.45
C GLY A 111 5.50 12.73 -17.62
N ARG A 112 5.08 12.42 -18.84
CA ARG A 112 5.80 12.80 -20.08
C ARG A 112 5.86 14.31 -20.28
N VAL A 113 4.86 15.04 -19.81
CA VAL A 113 4.86 16.50 -19.75
C VAL A 113 5.52 16.90 -18.44
N GLU A 114 6.59 17.66 -18.49
CA GLU A 114 7.59 17.84 -17.43
C GLU A 114 7.06 18.27 -16.05
N GLU A 115 5.87 18.85 -15.97
CA GLU A 115 5.33 19.42 -14.75
C GLU A 115 4.29 18.55 -14.05
N HIS A 116 3.80 17.53 -14.70
CA HIS A 116 2.67 16.77 -14.22
C HIS A 116 3.06 15.32 -13.92
N GLY A 117 2.59 14.82 -12.80
CA GLY A 117 2.89 13.47 -12.37
C GLY A 117 1.79 12.86 -11.55
N VAL A 118 1.97 11.60 -11.24
CA VAL A 118 1.09 10.86 -10.34
C VAL A 118 1.83 10.46 -9.08
N TYR A 119 1.12 10.31 -7.99
CA TYR A 119 1.69 9.83 -6.75
C TYR A 119 2.09 8.36 -6.88
N HIS A 120 3.25 8.05 -6.33
CA HIS A 120 3.77 6.69 -6.26
C HIS A 120 3.62 6.17 -4.84
N PRO A 121 3.18 4.93 -4.63
CA PRO A 121 2.99 4.36 -3.29
C PRO A 121 4.32 4.02 -2.59
N MET A 122 5.39 4.74 -2.92
CA MET A 122 6.67 4.63 -2.25
C MET A 122 6.71 5.61 -1.09
N VAL A 123 6.72 5.08 0.11
CA VAL A 123 6.87 5.86 1.34
C VAL A 123 8.18 5.46 2.00
N ARG A 124 9.01 6.45 2.34
CA ARG A 124 10.25 6.24 3.08
C ARG A 124 10.19 6.98 4.40
N MET A 125 10.45 6.27 5.47
CA MET A 125 10.50 6.82 6.82
C MET A 125 11.54 6.07 7.66
N THR A 126 11.86 6.61 8.82
CA THR A 126 12.76 5.92 9.75
C THR A 126 12.12 4.64 10.29
N ARG A 127 12.94 3.67 10.72
CA ARG A 127 12.43 2.46 11.39
C ARG A 127 11.59 2.78 12.62
N PHE A 128 11.91 3.86 13.33
CA PHE A 128 11.13 4.27 14.51
C PHE A 128 9.76 4.83 14.12
N ASP A 129 9.65 5.52 13.00
CA ASP A 129 8.36 5.98 12.50
C ASP A 129 7.55 4.85 11.87
N TYR A 130 8.20 3.85 11.26
CA TYR A 130 7.55 2.58 10.90
C TYR A 130 6.98 1.85 12.12
N LEU A 131 7.73 1.84 13.24
CA LEU A 131 7.23 1.26 14.49
C LEU A 131 6.01 2.01 15.01
N ARG A 132 6.00 3.35 14.93
CA ARG A 132 4.83 4.17 15.31
C ARG A 132 3.64 3.88 14.41
N LEU A 133 3.86 3.76 13.10
CA LEU A 133 2.81 3.39 12.14
C LEU A 133 2.24 2.01 12.47
N ALA A 134 3.09 1.03 12.69
CA ALA A 134 2.67 -0.33 13.07
C ALA A 134 1.90 -0.34 14.38
N LYS A 135 2.34 0.46 15.37
CA LYS A 135 1.62 0.62 16.64
C LYS A 135 0.24 1.22 16.44
N ALA A 136 0.12 2.27 15.61
CA ALA A 136 -1.18 2.87 15.33
C ALA A 136 -2.15 1.89 14.65
N ILE A 137 -1.66 1.03 13.75
CA ILE A 137 -2.45 -0.05 13.13
C ILE A 137 -2.89 -1.07 14.19
N MET A 138 -1.99 -1.47 15.08
CA MET A 138 -2.29 -2.41 16.16
C MET A 138 -3.33 -1.83 17.13
N ASP A 139 -3.15 -0.57 17.55
CA ASP A 139 -4.08 0.13 18.44
C ASP A 139 -5.48 0.23 17.82
N ASP A 140 -5.56 0.52 16.51
CA ASP A 140 -6.84 0.54 15.79
C ASP A 140 -7.53 -0.82 15.83
N TYR A 141 -6.80 -1.89 15.59
CA TYR A 141 -7.35 -3.25 15.62
C TYR A 141 -7.86 -3.62 17.02
N GLN A 142 -7.06 -3.36 18.04
CA GLN A 142 -7.37 -3.72 19.42
C GLN A 142 -8.51 -2.90 20.01
N ASN A 143 -8.60 -1.61 19.66
CA ASN A 143 -9.66 -0.71 20.14
C ASN A 143 -10.92 -0.69 19.25
N ASP A 144 -11.01 -1.57 18.27
CA ASP A 144 -12.17 -1.71 17.38
C ASP A 144 -12.63 -0.39 16.73
N THR A 145 -11.67 0.47 16.38
CA THR A 145 -11.95 1.71 15.67
C THR A 145 -12.52 1.44 14.28
N CYS A 146 -12.92 2.47 13.55
CA CYS A 146 -13.35 2.32 12.16
C CYS A 146 -12.27 1.61 11.30
N VAL A 147 -10.99 1.98 11.49
CA VAL A 147 -9.85 1.30 10.83
C VAL A 147 -9.69 -0.11 11.36
N GLY A 148 -9.86 -0.34 12.66
CA GLY A 148 -9.82 -1.67 13.27
C GLY A 148 -10.87 -2.62 12.70
N LYS A 149 -12.10 -2.14 12.53
CA LYS A 149 -13.19 -2.89 11.87
C LYS A 149 -12.83 -3.22 10.41
N TYR A 150 -12.25 -2.26 9.69
CA TYR A 150 -11.75 -2.48 8.34
C TYR A 150 -10.66 -3.57 8.33
N LEU A 151 -9.68 -3.52 9.26
CA LEU A 151 -8.62 -4.53 9.37
C LEU A 151 -9.18 -5.93 9.63
N LYS A 152 -10.19 -6.06 10.50
CA LYS A 152 -10.89 -7.32 10.76
C LYS A 152 -11.59 -7.84 9.51
N GLU A 153 -12.24 -6.97 8.77
CA GLU A 153 -12.93 -7.34 7.53
C GLU A 153 -11.96 -7.77 6.42
N ILE A 154 -10.86 -7.07 6.20
CA ILE A 154 -9.86 -7.51 5.21
C ILE A 154 -9.18 -8.82 5.61
N HIS A 155 -8.95 -9.06 6.91
CA HIS A 155 -8.46 -10.35 7.39
C HIS A 155 -9.44 -11.47 7.08
N LYS A 156 -10.74 -11.25 7.29
CA LYS A 156 -11.79 -12.21 6.98
C LYS A 156 -11.88 -12.49 5.48
N ARG A 157 -11.71 -11.47 4.63
CA ARG A 157 -11.81 -11.56 3.16
C ARG A 157 -10.47 -11.77 2.46
N ARG A 158 -9.42 -12.12 3.19
CA ARG A 158 -8.13 -12.42 2.58
C ARG A 158 -8.25 -13.60 1.62
N ILE A 159 -7.44 -13.59 0.58
CA ILE A 159 -7.43 -14.64 -0.44
C ILE A 159 -6.16 -15.47 -0.35
N PRO A 160 -6.21 -16.75 -0.72
CA PRO A 160 -5.04 -17.60 -0.70
C PRO A 160 -4.04 -17.18 -1.77
N LYS A 161 -2.75 -17.19 -1.41
CA LYS A 161 -1.63 -17.09 -2.34
C LYS A 161 -1.25 -18.50 -2.79
N ARG A 162 -1.03 -18.68 -4.10
CA ARG A 162 -0.52 -19.94 -4.62
C ARG A 162 1.01 -19.96 -4.47
N TYR A 163 1.47 -20.80 -3.60
CA TYR A 163 2.90 -20.90 -3.22
C TYR A 163 3.85 -21.10 -4.42
N ASN A 164 3.38 -21.77 -5.48
CA ASN A 164 4.22 -22.09 -6.64
C ASN A 164 4.36 -20.93 -7.64
N GLU A 165 3.57 -19.88 -7.52
CA GLU A 165 3.58 -18.76 -8.46
C GLU A 165 4.55 -17.64 -8.04
N ASN A 166 4.99 -17.62 -6.78
CA ASN A 166 5.84 -16.58 -6.21
C ASN A 166 7.18 -17.13 -5.67
N LYS A 167 7.87 -17.93 -6.47
CA LYS A 167 9.20 -18.47 -6.10
C LYS A 167 10.23 -17.38 -5.79
N ASN A 168 10.03 -16.18 -6.31
CA ASN A 168 10.93 -15.04 -6.14
C ASN A 168 10.54 -14.11 -4.98
N GLU A 169 9.48 -14.42 -4.23
CA GLU A 169 9.18 -13.65 -3.04
C GLU A 169 10.16 -13.96 -1.91
N PRO A 170 10.63 -12.94 -1.19
CA PRO A 170 11.41 -13.12 0.03
C PRO A 170 10.69 -14.04 1.03
N GLU A 171 11.43 -14.81 1.82
CA GLU A 171 10.86 -15.79 2.74
C GLU A 171 9.82 -15.20 3.71
N PHE A 172 10.05 -14.00 4.20
CA PHE A 172 9.09 -13.31 5.08
C PHE A 172 7.78 -12.93 4.38
N ASN A 173 7.77 -12.90 3.04
CA ASN A 173 6.56 -12.70 2.25
C ASN A 173 5.90 -14.01 1.79
N ARG A 174 6.54 -15.15 2.06
CA ARG A 174 6.01 -16.48 1.75
C ARG A 174 4.85 -16.87 2.68
N THR A 175 3.89 -15.97 2.81
CA THR A 175 2.66 -16.16 3.56
C THR A 175 1.63 -16.88 2.73
N LYS A 176 0.64 -17.50 3.39
CA LYS A 176 -0.38 -18.31 2.70
C LYS A 176 -1.51 -17.49 2.12
N SER A 177 -1.70 -16.28 2.59
CA SER A 177 -2.78 -15.42 2.12
C SER A 177 -2.37 -13.95 2.03
N TYR A 178 -3.22 -13.17 1.38
CA TYR A 178 -3.07 -11.74 1.16
C TYR A 178 -4.41 -11.03 1.27
N GLY A 179 -4.44 -9.86 1.88
CA GLY A 179 -5.65 -9.06 2.01
C GLY A 179 -5.34 -7.61 2.38
N GLY A 180 -5.99 -6.65 1.71
CA GLY A 180 -5.86 -5.23 2.04
C GLY A 180 -4.44 -4.68 2.00
N PHE A 181 -3.61 -5.16 1.09
CA PHE A 181 -2.17 -4.90 1.00
C PHE A 181 -1.31 -5.50 2.13
N PHE A 182 -1.85 -6.43 2.90
CA PHE A 182 -1.09 -7.15 3.91
C PHE A 182 -0.84 -8.61 3.53
N HIS A 183 0.35 -9.09 3.82
CA HIS A 183 0.68 -10.50 3.86
C HIS A 183 0.17 -11.09 5.17
N MET A 184 -0.49 -12.25 5.10
CA MET A 184 -1.13 -12.90 6.25
C MET A 184 -0.90 -14.39 6.24
N ASP A 185 -1.27 -15.04 7.35
CA ASP A 185 -1.12 -16.49 7.54
C ASP A 185 0.33 -16.96 7.39
N TYR A 186 1.19 -16.42 8.24
CA TYR A 186 2.61 -16.75 8.30
C TYR A 186 2.84 -18.22 8.68
N PRO A 187 3.74 -18.94 7.99
CA PRO A 187 4.13 -20.29 8.38
C PRO A 187 4.60 -20.33 9.84
N GLY A 188 4.13 -21.31 10.60
CA GLY A 188 4.45 -21.44 12.02
C GLY A 188 3.64 -20.55 12.97
N LEU A 189 2.94 -19.53 12.47
CA LEU A 189 2.07 -18.65 13.26
C LEU A 189 0.60 -18.90 12.99
N ARG A 190 0.22 -20.17 12.79
CA ARG A 190 -1.18 -20.57 12.57
C ARG A 190 -2.04 -20.15 13.75
N ASN A 191 -3.25 -19.72 13.46
CA ASN A 191 -4.23 -19.23 14.44
C ASN A 191 -3.87 -17.89 15.10
N ARG A 192 -2.97 -17.12 14.51
CA ARG A 192 -2.67 -15.76 14.94
C ARG A 192 -3.02 -14.75 13.86
N VAL A 193 -3.60 -13.64 14.26
CA VAL A 193 -3.85 -12.52 13.35
C VAL A 193 -2.58 -11.66 13.27
N VAL A 194 -1.80 -11.92 12.22
CA VAL A 194 -0.58 -11.17 11.93
C VAL A 194 -0.72 -10.46 10.61
N PHE A 195 -0.61 -9.14 10.63
CA PHE A 195 -0.52 -8.30 9.45
C PHE A 195 0.94 -8.02 9.14
N GLY A 196 1.36 -8.34 7.93
CA GLY A 196 2.71 -8.05 7.49
C GLY A 196 2.73 -7.28 6.19
N PHE A 197 3.67 -6.39 6.04
CA PHE A 197 3.96 -5.74 4.78
C PHE A 197 5.47 -5.55 4.63
N GLY A 198 5.90 -5.61 3.40
CA GLY A 198 7.30 -5.50 3.05
C GLY A 198 7.52 -4.53 1.90
N GLY A 199 8.77 -4.19 1.70
CA GLY A 199 9.15 -3.28 0.63
C GLY A 199 10.49 -3.66 0.02
N TYR A 200 10.77 -3.05 -1.12
CA TYR A 200 12.04 -3.22 -1.82
C TYR A 200 13.23 -2.92 -0.89
N GLY A 201 14.29 -3.71 -1.01
CA GLY A 201 15.49 -3.59 -0.16
C GLY A 201 15.40 -4.34 1.17
N GLY A 202 14.47 -5.29 1.31
CA GLY A 202 14.37 -6.15 2.50
C GLY A 202 13.74 -5.47 3.71
N ASN A 203 12.91 -4.48 3.50
CA ASN A 203 12.12 -3.89 4.58
C ASN A 203 10.93 -4.78 4.91
N ALA A 204 10.68 -5.03 6.17
CA ALA A 204 9.52 -5.80 6.62
C ALA A 204 8.98 -5.27 7.94
N ILE A 205 7.66 -5.31 8.05
CA ILE A 205 6.93 -4.99 9.27
C ILE A 205 5.92 -6.10 9.51
N LEU A 206 5.95 -6.65 10.73
CA LEU A 206 4.99 -7.66 11.17
C LEU A 206 4.30 -7.16 12.44
N ILE A 207 2.99 -7.26 12.46
CA ILE A 207 2.13 -6.79 13.55
C ILE A 207 1.27 -7.96 14.02
N ASP A 208 1.65 -8.58 15.13
CA ASP A 208 0.86 -9.59 15.83
C ASP A 208 -0.11 -8.86 16.77
N VAL A 209 -1.30 -8.60 16.25
CA VAL A 209 -2.27 -7.71 16.92
C VAL A 209 -2.89 -8.34 18.18
N GLU A 210 -2.90 -9.66 18.28
CA GLU A 210 -3.46 -10.38 19.42
C GLU A 210 -2.47 -10.47 20.59
N ASN A 211 -1.17 -10.52 20.27
CA ASN A 211 -0.11 -10.64 21.28
C ASN A 211 0.64 -9.33 21.52
N SER A 212 0.17 -8.22 20.96
CA SER A 212 0.78 -6.88 21.11
C SER A 212 2.28 -6.85 20.76
N ARG A 213 2.65 -7.52 19.64
CA ARG A 213 4.04 -7.62 19.18
C ARG A 213 4.21 -6.98 17.83
N ILE A 214 5.27 -6.21 17.70
CA ILE A 214 5.65 -5.58 16.44
C ILE A 214 7.11 -5.86 16.13
N ILE A 215 7.39 -6.26 14.91
CA ILE A 215 8.75 -6.42 14.40
C ILE A 215 8.90 -5.46 13.22
N VAL A 216 9.95 -4.64 13.24
CA VAL A 216 10.33 -3.76 12.12
C VAL A 216 11.76 -4.10 11.71
N LEU A 217 11.92 -4.50 10.48
CA LEU A 217 13.20 -4.83 9.86
C LEU A 217 13.45 -3.86 8.71
N ASN A 218 14.60 -3.21 8.71
CA ASN A 218 15.01 -2.34 7.61
C ASN A 218 16.30 -2.85 6.98
N SER A 219 16.34 -2.79 5.65
CA SER A 219 17.55 -3.07 4.88
C SER A 219 18.16 -4.46 5.15
N LEU A 220 17.32 -5.47 5.17
CA LEU A 220 17.83 -6.85 5.07
C LEU A 220 18.42 -7.01 3.67
N HIS A 221 19.73 -7.04 3.57
CA HIS A 221 20.38 -7.35 2.32
C HIS A 221 20.14 -8.83 1.98
N TYR A 222 19.53 -9.06 0.83
CA TYR A 222 19.57 -10.40 0.24
C TYR A 222 20.93 -10.55 -0.40
N ASN A 223 21.81 -11.33 0.20
CA ASN A 223 22.94 -11.90 -0.49
C ASN A 223 22.38 -12.96 -1.43
N ASN A 224 22.34 -12.65 -2.71
CA ASN A 224 22.13 -13.64 -3.76
C ASN A 224 23.40 -14.46 -3.93
#